data_f0284e9081f3da086052632c1ec54060
#
_entry.id   f0284e9081f3da086052632c1ec54060
#
_cell.length_a   1.000
_cell.length_b   1.000
_cell.length_c   1.000
_cell.angle_alpha   90.00
_cell.angle_beta   90.00
_cell.angle_gamma   90.00
#
_symmetry.space_group_name_H-M   'P 1'
#
loop_
_entity.id
_entity.type
_entity.pdbx_description
1 polymer ?
#
loop_
_entity_poly.entity_id
_entity_poly.type
_entity_poly.pdbx_seq_one_letter_code
_entity_poly.pdbx_strand_id
1 'polypeptide(L)'
;MIRLVAILLIFSAIGAEAAPEKVLRYVSQRPDKAYLREGPSFGHKVLWVYRHRGYPFAVTAEFDVWRRVVTVDGTVGWMSANMLTDQRTVLITGKGRVKLTKDADGGKAVALADPGAIARLIACTRDACHITGEAVDGWITKDRIWGVNADEVFDKLPRR
;
A
#
# COMPACT_ATOMS: atom_id res chain seq x y z
N MET A 1 -33.92 23.22 54.64
CA MET A 1 -32.96 23.63 53.60
C MET A 1 -32.36 22.37 52.96
N ILE A 2 -32.90 21.94 51.82
CA ILE A 2 -32.48 20.72 51.12
C ILE A 2 -31.55 21.19 49.96
N ARG A 3 -30.27 20.79 50.05
CA ARG A 3 -29.29 21.07 48.96
C ARG A 3 -29.36 19.94 47.93
N LEU A 4 -29.89 20.25 46.75
CA LEU A 4 -29.80 19.38 45.57
C LEU A 4 -28.37 19.40 45.06
N VAL A 5 -27.68 18.23 45.09
CA VAL A 5 -26.43 18.00 44.44
C VAL A 5 -26.72 17.48 43.01
N ALA A 6 -26.48 18.29 42.02
CA ALA A 6 -26.56 17.88 40.63
C ALA A 6 -25.29 17.09 40.24
N ILE A 7 -25.44 15.79 40.01
CA ILE A 7 -24.36 14.92 39.50
C ILE A 7 -24.31 15.11 37.96
N LEU A 8 -23.26 15.75 37.51
CA LEU A 8 -22.96 15.92 36.08
C LEU A 8 -22.32 14.63 35.57
N LEU A 9 -23.07 13.79 34.83
CA LEU A 9 -22.55 12.62 34.14
C LEU A 9 -21.80 13.07 32.88
N ILE A 10 -20.46 13.06 32.93
CA ILE A 10 -19.59 13.27 31.76
C ILE A 10 -19.59 11.99 30.94
N PHE A 11 -20.32 11.99 29.84
CA PHE A 11 -20.29 10.93 28.82
C PHE A 11 -19.00 11.08 28.02
N SER A 12 -17.95 10.34 28.37
CA SER A 12 -16.75 10.21 27.54
C SER A 12 -17.09 9.37 26.31
N ALA A 13 -17.23 10.00 25.15
CA ALA A 13 -17.32 9.31 23.88
C ALA A 13 -15.96 8.65 23.59
N ILE A 14 -15.85 7.36 23.85
CA ILE A 14 -14.71 6.55 23.42
C ILE A 14 -14.84 6.42 21.90
N GLY A 15 -14.02 7.17 21.16
CA GLY A 15 -13.88 7.01 19.72
C GLY A 15 -13.42 5.58 19.42
N ALA A 16 -14.29 4.77 18.84
CA ALA A 16 -13.91 3.45 18.35
C ALA A 16 -12.92 3.63 17.18
N GLU A 17 -11.65 3.43 17.45
CA GLU A 17 -10.62 3.33 16.42
C GLU A 17 -10.93 2.09 15.57
N ALA A 18 -11.24 2.29 14.28
CA ALA A 18 -11.58 1.20 13.40
C ALA A 18 -10.36 0.27 13.28
N ALA A 19 -10.57 -1.03 13.53
CA ALA A 19 -9.53 -2.03 13.37
C ALA A 19 -8.93 -1.98 11.96
N PRO A 20 -7.61 -2.19 11.80
CA PRO A 20 -6.97 -2.15 10.49
C PRO A 20 -7.62 -3.16 9.56
N GLU A 21 -7.98 -2.70 8.37
CA GLU A 21 -8.68 -3.50 7.38
C GLU A 21 -7.75 -4.61 6.85
N LYS A 22 -8.26 -5.85 6.79
CA LYS A 22 -7.48 -7.00 6.30
C LYS A 22 -7.14 -6.82 4.82
N VAL A 23 -5.86 -6.80 4.50
CA VAL A 23 -5.38 -6.81 3.12
C VAL A 23 -5.57 -8.21 2.53
N LEU A 24 -6.31 -8.31 1.42
CA LEU A 24 -6.51 -9.55 0.68
C LEU A 24 -5.30 -9.83 -0.23
N ARG A 25 -4.86 -8.82 -0.96
CA ARG A 25 -3.67 -8.85 -1.83
C ARG A 25 -3.23 -7.44 -2.22
N TYR A 26 -2.02 -7.35 -2.74
CA TYR A 26 -1.52 -6.14 -3.40
C TYR A 26 -1.63 -6.27 -4.92
N VAL A 27 -1.96 -5.17 -5.57
CA VAL A 27 -2.09 -5.00 -7.02
C VAL A 27 -1.42 -3.71 -7.45
N SER A 28 -1.25 -3.50 -8.76
CA SER A 28 -0.67 -2.26 -9.28
C SER A 28 -1.57 -1.60 -10.31
N GLN A 29 -1.44 -0.30 -10.47
CA GLN A 29 -2.10 0.46 -11.53
C GLN A 29 -1.67 -0.03 -12.92
N ARG A 30 -2.62 -0.36 -13.76
CA ARG A 30 -2.38 -0.82 -15.13
C ARG A 30 -2.18 0.31 -16.13
N PRO A 31 -3.15 1.25 -16.30
CA PRO A 31 -3.00 2.37 -17.24
C PRO A 31 -2.22 3.53 -16.62
N ASP A 32 -1.85 4.51 -17.42
CA ASP A 32 -1.18 5.72 -16.93
C ASP A 32 -2.10 6.62 -16.11
N LYS A 33 -3.41 6.44 -16.22
CA LYS A 33 -4.43 7.19 -15.47
C LYS A 33 -5.50 6.26 -14.92
N ALA A 34 -5.72 6.30 -13.61
CA ALA A 34 -6.73 5.52 -12.91
C ALA A 34 -7.53 6.40 -11.95
N TYR A 35 -8.79 6.02 -11.73
CA TYR A 35 -9.75 6.78 -10.91
C TYR A 35 -10.11 6.02 -9.66
N LEU A 36 -9.87 6.63 -8.51
CA LEU A 36 -10.38 6.17 -7.22
C LEU A 36 -11.72 6.85 -6.95
N ARG A 37 -12.76 6.08 -6.65
CA ARG A 37 -14.13 6.55 -6.44
C ARG A 37 -14.61 6.29 -5.01
N GLU A 38 -15.61 7.04 -4.59
CA GLU A 38 -16.25 6.90 -3.29
C GLU A 38 -16.96 5.56 -3.11
N GLY A 39 -17.49 4.98 -4.20
CA GLY A 39 -18.23 3.73 -4.18
C GLY A 39 -18.06 2.90 -5.46
N PRO A 40 -18.60 1.65 -5.47
CA PRO A 40 -18.39 0.67 -6.52
C PRO A 40 -19.33 0.86 -7.71
N SER A 41 -19.33 2.06 -8.31
CA SER A 41 -19.99 2.32 -9.58
C SER A 41 -19.41 3.55 -10.28
N PHE A 42 -19.64 3.68 -11.59
CA PHE A 42 -19.21 4.87 -12.35
C PHE A 42 -19.98 6.14 -11.97
N GLY A 43 -21.17 6.01 -11.34
CA GLY A 43 -21.96 7.12 -10.83
C GLY A 43 -21.41 7.76 -9.56
N HIS A 44 -20.54 7.07 -8.83
CA HIS A 44 -19.91 7.63 -7.62
C HIS A 44 -18.85 8.66 -7.96
N LYS A 45 -18.72 9.66 -7.07
CA LYS A 45 -17.75 10.74 -7.18
C LYS A 45 -16.31 10.18 -7.27
N VAL A 46 -15.50 10.79 -8.12
CA VAL A 46 -14.06 10.55 -8.16
C VAL A 46 -13.40 11.29 -7.00
N LEU A 47 -12.74 10.56 -6.12
CA LEU A 47 -11.98 11.09 -4.99
C LEU A 47 -10.58 11.52 -5.42
N TRP A 48 -9.88 10.65 -6.18
CA TRP A 48 -8.52 10.88 -6.64
C TRP A 48 -8.30 10.36 -8.06
N VAL A 49 -7.32 10.95 -8.74
CA VAL A 49 -6.84 10.51 -10.05
C VAL A 49 -5.36 10.19 -9.94
N TYR A 50 -5.03 8.90 -10.00
CA TYR A 50 -3.64 8.42 -10.02
C TYR A 50 -3.09 8.48 -11.43
N ARG A 51 -1.89 9.04 -11.59
CA ARG A 51 -1.25 9.28 -12.91
C ARG A 51 0.10 8.57 -13.05
N HIS A 52 0.27 7.48 -12.33
CA HIS A 52 1.54 6.75 -12.35
C HIS A 52 1.28 5.26 -12.55
N ARG A 53 1.57 4.75 -13.76
CA ARG A 53 1.53 3.31 -14.05
C ARG A 53 2.39 2.56 -13.03
N GLY A 54 1.88 1.44 -12.55
CA GLY A 54 2.57 0.64 -11.54
C GLY A 54 2.37 1.12 -10.11
N TYR A 55 1.61 2.19 -9.84
CA TYR A 55 1.35 2.59 -8.45
C TYR A 55 0.70 1.43 -7.67
N PRO A 56 1.26 1.01 -6.52
CA PRO A 56 0.74 -0.11 -5.75
C PRO A 56 -0.52 0.26 -4.96
N PHE A 57 -1.42 -0.71 -4.80
CA PHE A 57 -2.62 -0.63 -3.98
C PHE A 57 -2.82 -1.91 -3.17
N ALA A 58 -3.31 -1.79 -1.94
CA ALA A 58 -3.79 -2.92 -1.16
C ALA A 58 -5.29 -3.12 -1.42
N VAL A 59 -5.70 -4.29 -1.87
CA VAL A 59 -7.12 -4.67 -2.03
C VAL A 59 -7.62 -5.20 -0.69
N THR A 60 -8.72 -4.64 -0.20
CA THR A 60 -9.34 -5.03 1.07
C THR A 60 -10.73 -5.64 0.90
N ALA A 61 -11.42 -5.34 -0.20
CA ALA A 61 -12.69 -5.96 -0.56
C ALA A 61 -12.90 -6.00 -2.09
N GLU A 62 -13.80 -6.86 -2.51
CA GLU A 62 -14.20 -7.01 -3.91
C GLU A 62 -15.72 -6.98 -4.01
N PHE A 63 -16.22 -6.28 -5.02
CA PHE A 63 -17.62 -6.24 -5.36
C PHE A 63 -17.76 -6.18 -6.89
N ASP A 64 -18.27 -7.25 -7.50
CA ASP A 64 -18.37 -7.39 -8.96
C ASP A 64 -17.01 -7.02 -9.64
N VAL A 65 -17.04 -6.07 -10.56
CA VAL A 65 -15.86 -5.55 -11.27
C VAL A 65 -15.08 -4.47 -10.48
N TRP A 66 -15.42 -4.24 -9.23
CA TRP A 66 -14.83 -3.22 -8.38
C TRP A 66 -13.95 -3.81 -7.30
N ARG A 67 -12.87 -3.11 -6.98
CA ARG A 67 -11.94 -3.44 -5.89
C ARG A 67 -11.88 -2.26 -4.92
N ARG A 68 -12.15 -2.55 -3.66
CA ARG A 68 -11.90 -1.58 -2.61
C ARG A 68 -10.42 -1.58 -2.31
N VAL A 69 -9.79 -0.42 -2.44
CA VAL A 69 -8.34 -0.30 -2.32
C VAL A 69 -7.95 0.71 -1.27
N VAL A 70 -6.81 0.47 -0.66
CA VAL A 70 -6.14 1.35 0.30
C VAL A 70 -4.76 1.70 -0.26
N THR A 71 -4.33 2.93 -0.06
CA THR A 71 -3.02 3.45 -0.47
C THR A 71 -2.07 3.57 0.72
N VAL A 72 -0.81 3.89 0.46
CA VAL A 72 0.23 4.04 1.49
C VAL A 72 -0.10 5.11 2.54
N ASP A 73 -0.82 6.15 2.17
CA ASP A 73 -1.26 7.24 3.05
C ASP A 73 -2.60 6.97 3.75
N GLY A 74 -3.16 5.75 3.57
CA GLY A 74 -4.43 5.34 4.17
C GLY A 74 -5.68 5.81 3.41
N THR A 75 -5.54 6.45 2.24
CA THR A 75 -6.69 6.82 1.42
C THR A 75 -7.43 5.56 0.95
N VAL A 76 -8.73 5.52 1.16
CA VAL A 76 -9.61 4.38 0.83
C VAL A 76 -10.59 4.77 -0.25
N GLY A 77 -10.87 3.85 -1.17
CA GLY A 77 -11.90 4.03 -2.19
C GLY A 77 -12.05 2.82 -3.10
N TRP A 78 -12.83 2.97 -4.15
CA TRP A 78 -13.14 1.93 -5.11
C TRP A 78 -12.51 2.20 -6.47
N MET A 79 -11.90 1.18 -7.03
CA MET A 79 -11.29 1.22 -8.35
C MET A 79 -11.80 0.07 -9.21
N SER A 80 -12.09 0.31 -10.48
CA SER A 80 -12.49 -0.75 -11.39
C SER A 80 -11.33 -1.73 -11.62
N ALA A 81 -11.62 -3.03 -11.64
CA ALA A 81 -10.60 -4.08 -11.78
C ALA A 81 -9.77 -3.95 -13.08
N ASN A 82 -10.36 -3.39 -14.14
CA ASN A 82 -9.64 -3.16 -15.39
C ASN A 82 -8.55 -2.08 -15.30
N MET A 83 -8.56 -1.25 -14.24
CA MET A 83 -7.51 -0.29 -13.92
C MET A 83 -6.34 -0.91 -13.14
N LEU A 84 -6.47 -2.17 -12.76
CA LEU A 84 -5.52 -2.89 -11.91
C LEU A 84 -4.88 -4.08 -12.63
N THR A 85 -3.74 -4.50 -12.15
CA THR A 85 -3.00 -5.67 -12.62
C THR A 85 -2.38 -6.39 -11.42
N ASP A 86 -2.27 -7.72 -11.52
CA ASP A 86 -1.59 -8.54 -10.51
C ASP A 86 -0.05 -8.43 -10.59
N GLN A 87 0.49 -7.66 -11.54
CA GLN A 87 1.93 -7.35 -11.53
C GLN A 87 2.26 -6.60 -10.25
N ARG A 88 3.16 -7.17 -9.46
CA ARG A 88 3.51 -6.64 -8.14
C ARG A 88 4.56 -5.54 -8.27
N THR A 89 4.25 -4.41 -7.66
CA THR A 89 5.17 -3.31 -7.45
C THR A 89 5.17 -2.90 -5.99
N VAL A 90 6.17 -2.13 -5.59
CA VAL A 90 6.29 -1.53 -4.28
C VAL A 90 6.59 -0.04 -4.40
N LEU A 91 6.15 0.71 -3.41
CA LEU A 91 6.52 2.11 -3.22
C LEU A 91 7.63 2.19 -2.17
N ILE A 92 8.73 2.86 -2.47
CA ILE A 92 9.80 3.10 -1.51
C ILE A 92 9.35 4.17 -0.53
N THR A 93 9.48 3.89 0.78
CA THR A 93 8.97 4.73 1.86
C THR A 93 10.09 5.20 2.81
N GLY A 94 9.74 6.14 3.70
CA GLY A 94 10.63 6.65 4.74
C GLY A 94 11.26 8.00 4.41
N LYS A 95 12.21 8.42 5.24
CA LYS A 95 12.91 9.71 5.09
C LYS A 95 14.30 9.47 4.46
N GLY A 96 14.63 10.27 3.45
CA GLY A 96 15.93 10.22 2.78
C GLY A 96 16.13 8.99 1.89
N ARG A 97 17.22 8.99 1.14
CA ARG A 97 17.57 7.90 0.23
C ARG A 97 17.79 6.58 0.96
N VAL A 98 17.33 5.51 0.37
CA VAL A 98 17.44 4.15 0.90
C VAL A 98 18.51 3.40 0.11
N LYS A 99 19.40 2.72 0.82
CA LYS A 99 20.40 1.85 0.21
C LYS A 99 19.75 0.53 -0.21
N LEU A 100 20.01 0.12 -1.44
CA LEU A 100 19.78 -1.24 -1.91
C LEU A 100 21.09 -2.02 -1.80
N THR A 101 21.00 -3.26 -1.33
CA THR A 101 22.15 -4.14 -1.16
C THR A 101 22.17 -5.24 -2.21
N LYS A 102 23.33 -5.83 -2.43
CA LYS A 102 23.50 -6.94 -3.37
C LYS A 102 22.75 -8.18 -2.91
N ASP A 103 22.76 -8.45 -1.61
CA ASP A 103 22.23 -9.66 -1.00
C ASP A 103 21.12 -9.31 0.01
N ALA A 104 20.24 -10.28 0.29
CA ALA A 104 19.05 -10.11 1.14
C ALA A 104 19.39 -9.83 2.61
N ASP A 105 20.51 -10.32 3.10
CA ASP A 105 21.01 -10.16 4.46
C ASP A 105 21.85 -8.89 4.64
N GLY A 106 21.92 -8.05 3.61
CA GLY A 106 22.70 -6.80 3.61
C GLY A 106 23.98 -6.90 2.79
N GLY A 107 25.04 -6.26 3.25
CA GLY A 107 26.34 -6.26 2.58
C GLY A 107 26.56 -5.02 1.71
N LYS A 108 27.18 -5.20 0.54
CA LYS A 108 27.59 -4.08 -0.33
C LYS A 108 26.37 -3.35 -0.88
N ALA A 109 26.36 -2.03 -0.70
CA ALA A 109 25.38 -1.17 -1.36
C ALA A 109 25.62 -1.16 -2.88
N VAL A 110 24.55 -1.38 -3.66
CA VAL A 110 24.60 -1.42 -5.12
C VAL A 110 23.85 -0.26 -5.76
N ALA A 111 22.85 0.30 -5.06
CA ALA A 111 22.09 1.45 -5.53
C ALA A 111 21.56 2.28 -4.37
N LEU A 112 21.10 3.50 -4.67
CA LEU A 112 20.33 4.37 -3.79
C LEU A 112 19.00 4.68 -4.44
N ALA A 113 17.92 4.51 -3.70
CA ALA A 113 16.57 4.82 -4.15
C ALA A 113 15.97 5.98 -3.37
N ASP A 114 15.24 6.83 -4.05
CA ASP A 114 14.52 7.93 -3.43
C ASP A 114 13.16 7.46 -2.88
N PRO A 115 12.71 8.00 -1.74
CA PRO A 115 11.33 7.79 -1.28
C PRO A 115 10.33 8.26 -2.35
N GLY A 116 9.23 7.52 -2.50
CA GLY A 116 8.24 7.76 -3.55
C GLY A 116 8.52 7.06 -4.88
N ALA A 117 9.73 6.50 -5.06
CA ALA A 117 10.03 5.70 -6.24
C ALA A 117 9.23 4.38 -6.22
N ILE A 118 8.79 3.95 -7.41
CA ILE A 118 8.07 2.70 -7.63
C ILE A 118 9.01 1.71 -8.31
N ALA A 119 9.07 0.50 -7.79
CA ALA A 119 9.88 -0.57 -8.34
C ALA A 119 9.07 -1.87 -8.46
N ARG A 120 9.45 -2.74 -9.40
CA ARG A 120 8.88 -4.08 -9.52
C ARG A 120 9.38 -4.96 -8.38
N LEU A 121 8.49 -5.71 -7.80
CA LEU A 121 8.80 -6.72 -6.79
C LEU A 121 9.17 -8.04 -7.49
N ILE A 122 10.30 -8.62 -7.13
CA ILE A 122 10.86 -9.83 -7.74
C ILE A 122 10.77 -11.03 -6.78
N ALA A 123 11.28 -10.86 -5.57
CA ALA A 123 11.33 -11.90 -4.53
C ALA A 123 11.29 -11.26 -3.15
N CYS A 124 10.89 -12.01 -2.14
CA CYS A 124 10.97 -11.57 -0.74
C CYS A 124 11.47 -12.70 0.15
N THR A 125 12.39 -12.39 1.04
CA THR A 125 12.72 -13.16 2.23
C THR A 125 11.83 -12.70 3.39
N ARG A 126 12.14 -13.14 4.62
CA ARG A 126 11.44 -12.67 5.81
C ARG A 126 11.57 -11.16 5.99
N ASP A 127 12.79 -10.60 5.80
CA ASP A 127 13.14 -9.25 6.23
C ASP A 127 13.35 -8.27 5.06
N ALA A 128 13.64 -8.78 3.87
CA ALA A 128 13.97 -7.96 2.71
C ALA A 128 13.31 -8.47 1.43
N CYS A 129 13.15 -7.57 0.45
CA CYS A 129 12.66 -7.90 -0.88
C CYS A 129 13.64 -7.45 -1.97
N HIS A 130 13.77 -8.25 -3.01
CA HIS A 130 14.46 -7.90 -4.24
C HIS A 130 13.52 -7.08 -5.12
N ILE A 131 13.96 -5.91 -5.49
CA ILE A 131 13.22 -4.99 -6.35
C ILE A 131 14.05 -4.59 -7.55
N THR A 132 13.39 -4.28 -8.67
CA THR A 132 14.04 -3.79 -9.88
C THR A 132 13.23 -2.68 -10.54
N GLY A 133 13.90 -1.71 -11.13
CA GLY A 133 13.33 -0.56 -11.82
C GLY A 133 14.34 0.05 -12.79
N GLU A 134 14.03 1.21 -13.37
CA GLU A 134 14.89 1.87 -14.35
C GLU A 134 16.31 2.19 -13.81
N ALA A 135 16.41 2.61 -12.56
CA ALA A 135 17.66 3.04 -11.94
C ALA A 135 18.01 2.23 -10.68
N VAL A 136 17.25 1.20 -10.35
CA VAL A 136 17.43 0.42 -9.13
C VAL A 136 17.33 -1.08 -9.42
N ASP A 137 18.27 -1.84 -8.86
CA ASP A 137 18.23 -3.30 -8.81
C ASP A 137 18.96 -3.73 -7.53
N GLY A 138 18.29 -4.47 -6.67
CA GLY A 138 18.88 -4.93 -5.42
C GLY A 138 17.84 -5.24 -4.34
N TRP A 139 18.36 -5.57 -3.16
CA TRP A 139 17.56 -5.91 -1.99
C TRP A 139 17.34 -4.69 -1.10
N ILE A 140 16.13 -4.56 -0.59
CA ILE A 140 15.68 -3.50 0.31
C ILE A 140 14.90 -4.13 1.47
N THR A 141 15.05 -3.59 2.67
CA THR A 141 14.31 -4.09 3.84
C THR A 141 12.83 -3.72 3.75
N LYS A 142 11.96 -4.59 4.27
CA LYS A 142 10.50 -4.43 4.15
C LYS A 142 9.95 -3.20 4.84
N ASP A 143 10.59 -2.72 5.91
CA ASP A 143 10.24 -1.48 6.61
C ASP A 143 10.43 -0.22 5.76
N ARG A 144 11.13 -0.33 4.62
CA ARG A 144 11.41 0.77 3.69
C ARG A 144 10.58 0.70 2.41
N ILE A 145 9.64 -0.22 2.33
CA ILE A 145 8.73 -0.37 1.18
C ILE A 145 7.29 -0.56 1.64
N TRP A 146 6.36 -0.15 0.81
CA TRP A 146 4.94 -0.45 0.94
C TRP A 146 4.46 -1.22 -0.30
N GLY A 147 3.59 -2.20 -0.12
CA GLY A 147 3.07 -3.06 -1.19
C GLY A 147 3.39 -4.55 -0.98
N VAL A 148 3.84 -4.92 0.23
CA VAL A 148 4.08 -6.31 0.66
C VAL A 148 3.54 -6.53 2.06
N ASN A 149 3.16 -7.77 2.39
CA ASN A 149 2.87 -8.15 3.77
C ASN A 149 4.18 -8.41 4.55
N ALA A 150 4.16 -8.18 5.85
CA ALA A 150 5.33 -8.36 6.70
C ALA A 150 5.87 -9.80 6.67
N ASP A 151 4.98 -10.77 6.62
CA ASP A 151 5.26 -12.22 6.61
C ASP A 151 5.40 -12.83 5.21
N GLU A 152 5.25 -12.03 4.16
CA GLU A 152 5.26 -12.52 2.77
C GLU A 152 6.67 -12.98 2.36
N VAL A 153 6.81 -14.25 1.96
CA VAL A 153 8.06 -14.85 1.50
C VAL A 153 7.81 -15.59 0.20
N PHE A 154 8.63 -15.32 -0.82
CA PHE A 154 8.61 -16.02 -2.11
C PHE A 154 9.91 -15.82 -2.87
N ASP A 155 10.37 -16.82 -3.61
CA ASP A 155 11.66 -16.79 -4.32
C ASP A 155 11.58 -16.04 -5.64
N LYS A 156 10.46 -16.12 -6.35
CA LYS A 156 10.25 -15.44 -7.63
C LYS A 156 8.77 -15.36 -7.98
N LEU A 157 8.31 -14.17 -8.33
CA LEU A 157 6.97 -14.03 -8.89
C LEU A 157 6.90 -14.69 -10.27
N PRO A 158 5.82 -15.42 -10.60
CA PRO A 158 5.63 -15.96 -11.93
C PRO A 158 5.65 -14.83 -12.98
N ARG A 159 6.41 -15.05 -14.06
CA ARG A 159 6.35 -14.17 -15.22
C ARG A 159 5.02 -14.43 -15.93
N ARG A 160 4.15 -13.46 -15.91
CA ARG A 160 2.94 -13.43 -16.76
C ARG A 160 3.13 -12.46 -17.90
#